data_4bdcccd8dd4b693091ccdac727a460b0
#
_entry.id   4bdcccd8dd4b693091ccdac727a460b0
#
_cell.length_a   1.000
_cell.length_b   1.000
_cell.length_c   1.000
_cell.angle_alpha   90.00
_cell.angle_beta   90.00
_cell.angle_gamma   90.00
#
_symmetry.space_group_name_H-M   'P 1'
#
loop_
_entity.id
_entity.type
_entity.pdbx_description
1 polymer ?
#
loop_
_entity_poly.entity_id
_entity_poly.type
_entity_poly.pdbx_seq_one_letter_code
_entity_poly.pdbx_strand_id
1 'polypeptide(L)'
;ERLGYPTQKPIALLERIIEASSNEGDVVLDPFCGCGTAVHAAQKLKRKWIGIDITCLAIGLIEKRLKDAFKTGLEFEVHGTPKGLESARDLANRDKYQFQWWAVTLVDAQPFQGKKKGADTGIDGLKFFRDLDKKDVHKIVVSVKGGGLKADDVRALNHVREREGADIALFISLDDCTKGMIK
;
A
#
# COMPACT_ATOMS: atom_id res chain seq x y z
N GLU A 1 -16.37 -5.89 6.90
CA GLU A 1 -15.10 -6.15 6.19
C GLU A 1 -13.93 -5.60 7.00
N ARG A 2 -13.00 -6.46 7.42
CA ARG A 2 -11.81 -6.06 8.18
C ARG A 2 -10.59 -6.07 7.27
N LEU A 3 -9.95 -4.90 7.12
CA LEU A 3 -8.70 -4.75 6.36
C LEU A 3 -7.43 -5.02 7.19
N GLY A 4 -7.58 -5.38 8.47
CA GLY A 4 -6.44 -5.57 9.39
C GLY A 4 -5.85 -4.24 9.92
N TYR A 5 -6.47 -3.10 9.64
CA TYR A 5 -6.01 -1.81 10.15
C TYR A 5 -6.41 -1.64 11.63
N PRO A 6 -5.46 -1.35 12.54
CA PRO A 6 -5.68 -1.44 14.00
C PRO A 6 -6.84 -0.59 14.52
N THR A 7 -7.10 0.56 13.90
CA THR A 7 -8.12 1.52 14.34
C THR A 7 -9.37 1.55 13.46
N GLN A 8 -9.56 0.54 12.60
CA GLN A 8 -10.70 0.48 11.69
C GLN A 8 -12.02 0.46 12.45
N LYS A 9 -12.90 1.42 12.15
CA LYS A 9 -14.28 1.46 12.66
C LYS A 9 -15.20 0.63 11.78
N PRO A 10 -16.32 0.09 12.33
CA PRO A 10 -17.35 -0.54 11.51
C PRO A 10 -17.96 0.44 10.52
N ILE A 11 -18.12 0.03 9.27
CA ILE A 11 -18.66 0.90 8.21
C ILE A 11 -20.09 1.35 8.52
N ALA A 12 -20.93 0.46 9.05
CA ALA A 12 -22.31 0.76 9.42
C ALA A 12 -22.42 1.90 10.46
N LEU A 13 -21.42 2.04 11.33
CA LEU A 13 -21.38 3.15 12.27
C LEU A 13 -21.20 4.49 11.55
N LEU A 14 -20.25 4.54 10.60
CA LEU A 14 -19.98 5.76 9.83
C LEU A 14 -21.13 6.07 8.87
N GLU A 15 -21.75 5.07 8.25
CA GLU A 15 -22.95 5.25 7.44
C GLU A 15 -24.04 5.94 8.26
N ARG A 16 -24.36 5.43 9.45
CA ARG A 16 -25.39 6.00 10.32
C ARG A 16 -25.08 7.46 10.75
N ILE A 17 -23.81 7.74 11.07
CA ILE A 17 -23.38 9.09 11.43
C ILE A 17 -23.54 10.05 10.24
N ILE A 18 -23.07 9.66 9.06
CA ILE A 18 -23.10 10.50 7.86
C ILE A 18 -24.54 10.72 7.38
N GLU A 19 -25.40 9.70 7.42
CA GLU A 19 -26.83 9.85 7.09
C GLU A 19 -27.56 10.82 8.03
N ALA A 20 -27.26 10.76 9.32
CA ALA A 20 -27.90 11.62 10.32
C ALA A 20 -27.42 13.09 10.29
N SER A 21 -26.23 13.35 9.70
CA SER A 21 -25.57 14.67 9.77
C SER A 21 -25.34 15.35 8.43
N SER A 22 -25.74 14.74 7.32
CA SER A 22 -25.52 15.28 5.98
C SER A 22 -26.59 14.81 4.99
N ASN A 23 -26.65 15.50 3.83
CA ASN A 23 -27.51 15.14 2.70
C ASN A 23 -26.69 14.60 1.54
N GLU A 24 -27.34 13.95 0.55
CA GLU A 24 -26.70 13.55 -0.70
C GLU A 24 -26.08 14.79 -1.40
N GLY A 25 -24.84 14.67 -1.85
CA GLY A 25 -24.07 15.75 -2.48
C GLY A 25 -23.27 16.64 -1.52
N ASP A 26 -23.53 16.59 -0.22
CA ASP A 26 -22.72 17.31 0.78
C ASP A 26 -21.28 16.78 0.85
N VAL A 27 -20.37 17.56 1.42
CA VAL A 27 -18.94 17.20 1.55
C VAL A 27 -18.66 16.65 2.95
N VAL A 28 -18.13 15.45 3.01
CA VAL A 28 -17.63 14.81 4.23
C VAL A 28 -16.11 14.96 4.28
N LEU A 29 -15.58 15.59 5.31
CA LEU A 29 -14.14 15.74 5.55
C LEU A 29 -13.71 14.79 6.68
N ASP A 30 -12.72 13.94 6.39
CA ASP A 30 -12.01 13.14 7.40
C ASP A 30 -10.51 13.48 7.37
N PRO A 31 -10.01 14.35 8.28
CA PRO A 31 -8.63 14.81 8.27
C PRO A 31 -7.63 13.79 8.83
N PHE A 32 -8.09 12.63 9.30
CA PHE A 32 -7.28 11.52 9.82
C PHE A 32 -7.87 10.17 9.36
N CYS A 33 -8.03 10.05 8.03
CA CYS A 33 -8.91 9.05 7.44
C CYS A 33 -8.43 7.59 7.57
N GLY A 34 -7.16 7.34 7.94
CA GLY A 34 -6.62 6.00 8.16
C GLY A 34 -6.91 5.06 6.98
N CYS A 35 -7.61 3.95 7.22
CA CYS A 35 -8.01 3.02 6.15
C CYS A 35 -9.28 3.46 5.39
N GLY A 36 -9.76 4.70 5.54
CA GLY A 36 -10.82 5.31 4.75
C GLY A 36 -12.23 4.79 5.02
N THR A 37 -12.57 4.42 6.24
CA THR A 37 -13.94 3.94 6.54
C THR A 37 -14.98 5.02 6.33
N ALA A 38 -14.70 6.28 6.74
CA ALA A 38 -15.60 7.41 6.52
C ALA A 38 -15.69 7.77 5.03
N VAL A 39 -14.56 7.76 4.32
CA VAL A 39 -14.48 7.99 2.87
C VAL A 39 -15.34 6.96 2.12
N HIS A 40 -15.21 5.67 2.45
CA HIS A 40 -16.02 4.61 1.85
C HIS A 40 -17.52 4.79 2.14
N ALA A 41 -17.88 5.11 3.39
CA ALA A 41 -19.27 5.35 3.77
C ALA A 41 -19.86 6.55 3.03
N ALA A 42 -19.11 7.66 2.94
CA ALA A 42 -19.51 8.85 2.20
C ALA A 42 -19.73 8.56 0.72
N GLN A 43 -18.80 7.83 0.07
CA GLN A 43 -18.94 7.41 -1.32
C GLN A 43 -20.20 6.56 -1.54
N LYS A 44 -20.44 5.57 -0.68
CA LYS A 44 -21.60 4.70 -0.74
C LYS A 44 -22.92 5.47 -0.61
N LEU A 45 -22.92 6.50 0.22
CA LEU A 45 -24.07 7.36 0.50
C LEU A 45 -24.18 8.55 -0.48
N LYS A 46 -23.37 8.58 -1.56
CA LYS A 46 -23.34 9.61 -2.59
C LYS A 46 -23.01 11.02 -2.03
N ARG A 47 -22.21 11.10 -0.98
CA ARG A 47 -21.60 12.34 -0.51
C ARG A 47 -20.29 12.54 -1.26
N LYS A 48 -19.92 13.80 -1.49
CA LYS A 48 -18.53 14.15 -1.82
C LYS A 48 -17.67 13.94 -0.57
N TRP A 49 -16.38 13.68 -0.75
CA TRP A 49 -15.51 13.44 0.39
C TRP A 49 -14.10 13.98 0.16
N ILE A 50 -13.45 14.34 1.25
CA ILE A 50 -12.04 14.69 1.32
C ILE A 50 -11.45 13.87 2.46
N GLY A 51 -10.51 12.97 2.15
CA GLY A 51 -9.76 12.19 3.13
C GLY A 51 -8.31 12.68 3.20
N ILE A 52 -7.78 12.90 4.40
CA ILE A 52 -6.38 13.29 4.60
C ILE A 52 -5.74 12.27 5.53
N ASP A 53 -4.55 11.79 5.17
CA ASP A 53 -3.71 10.98 6.05
C ASP A 53 -2.24 11.30 5.84
N ILE A 54 -1.43 11.07 6.87
CA ILE A 54 0.00 11.34 6.85
C ILE A 54 0.79 10.21 6.14
N THR A 55 0.20 9.02 5.98
CA THR A 55 0.91 7.85 5.50
C THR A 55 0.50 7.46 4.08
N CYS A 56 1.48 7.22 3.21
CA CYS A 56 1.23 6.64 1.89
C CYS A 56 0.55 5.27 1.97
N LEU A 57 0.78 4.52 3.06
CA LEU A 57 0.12 3.23 3.30
C LEU A 57 -1.39 3.39 3.45
N ALA A 58 -1.85 4.34 4.28
CA ALA A 58 -3.27 4.61 4.47
C ALA A 58 -3.94 5.01 3.14
N ILE A 59 -3.32 5.91 2.40
CA ILE A 59 -3.81 6.35 1.08
C ILE A 59 -3.91 5.16 0.10
N GLY A 60 -2.88 4.33 -0.01
CA GLY A 60 -2.93 3.13 -0.88
C GLY A 60 -4.02 2.13 -0.48
N LEU A 61 -4.28 1.96 0.83
CA LEU A 61 -5.38 1.13 1.32
C LEU A 61 -6.75 1.71 0.95
N ILE A 62 -6.91 3.03 1.02
CA ILE A 62 -8.14 3.73 0.61
C ILE A 62 -8.39 3.54 -0.88
N GLU A 63 -7.38 3.79 -1.72
CA GLU A 63 -7.49 3.61 -3.16
C GLU A 63 -7.94 2.19 -3.52
N LYS A 64 -7.25 1.19 -2.97
CA LYS A 64 -7.60 -0.21 -3.18
C LYS A 64 -9.03 -0.51 -2.74
N ARG A 65 -9.39 -0.11 -1.51
CA ARG A 65 -10.73 -0.33 -0.95
C ARG A 65 -11.83 0.27 -1.80
N LEU A 66 -11.62 1.50 -2.30
CA LEU A 66 -12.58 2.18 -3.15
C LEU A 66 -12.72 1.50 -4.52
N LYS A 67 -11.59 1.15 -5.16
CA LYS A 67 -11.56 0.43 -6.45
C LYS A 67 -12.25 -0.94 -6.35
N ASP A 68 -11.99 -1.69 -5.28
CA ASP A 68 -12.58 -3.01 -5.05
C ASP A 68 -14.10 -2.94 -4.82
N ALA A 69 -14.57 -1.90 -4.11
CA ALA A 69 -15.98 -1.76 -3.76
C ALA A 69 -16.83 -1.11 -4.87
N PHE A 70 -16.28 -0.14 -5.60
CA PHE A 70 -17.01 0.72 -6.55
C PHE A 70 -16.47 0.59 -7.98
N LYS A 71 -16.35 -0.60 -8.49
CA LYS A 71 -15.69 -1.01 -9.76
C LYS A 71 -15.89 -0.10 -10.98
N THR A 72 -17.00 0.62 -11.08
CA THR A 72 -17.34 1.52 -12.20
C THR A 72 -17.82 2.88 -11.69
N GLY A 73 -17.47 3.96 -12.42
CA GLY A 73 -17.96 5.32 -12.12
C GLY A 73 -17.32 5.98 -10.88
N LEU A 74 -16.19 5.45 -10.41
CA LEU A 74 -15.44 6.04 -9.32
C LEU A 74 -14.36 6.97 -9.86
N GLU A 75 -14.53 8.28 -9.67
CA GLU A 75 -13.53 9.28 -9.98
C GLU A 75 -13.05 9.94 -8.69
N PHE A 76 -11.75 9.99 -8.45
CA PHE A 76 -11.13 10.72 -7.37
C PHE A 76 -9.68 11.05 -7.71
N GLU A 77 -9.14 12.05 -7.06
CA GLU A 77 -7.75 12.45 -7.20
C GLU A 77 -6.97 12.15 -5.92
N VAL A 78 -5.72 11.73 -6.09
CA VAL A 78 -4.78 11.53 -4.97
C VAL A 78 -3.68 12.59 -5.08
N HIS A 79 -3.47 13.32 -3.99
CA HIS A 79 -2.45 14.35 -3.86
C HIS A 79 -1.41 13.96 -2.83
N GLY A 80 -0.16 14.41 -3.01
CA GLY A 80 0.92 14.17 -2.04
C GLY A 80 1.65 12.83 -2.18
N THR A 81 1.22 11.95 -3.08
CA THR A 81 1.96 10.73 -3.45
C THR A 81 2.82 10.96 -4.70
N PRO A 82 3.96 10.27 -4.84
CA PRO A 82 4.78 10.38 -6.04
C PRO A 82 4.02 9.99 -7.30
N LYS A 83 4.09 10.83 -8.34
CA LYS A 83 3.51 10.57 -9.66
C LYS A 83 4.55 10.23 -10.73
N GLY A 84 5.84 10.29 -10.39
CA GLY A 84 6.95 10.00 -11.30
C GLY A 84 8.25 9.78 -10.56
N LEU A 85 9.31 9.46 -11.30
CA LEU A 85 10.61 9.08 -10.75
C LEU A 85 11.26 10.20 -9.90
N GLU A 86 11.14 11.46 -10.32
CA GLU A 86 11.70 12.61 -9.61
C GLU A 86 11.03 12.77 -8.23
N SER A 87 9.71 12.79 -8.18
CA SER A 87 8.97 12.87 -6.91
C SER A 87 9.15 11.64 -6.01
N ALA A 88 9.39 10.47 -6.60
CA ALA A 88 9.74 9.28 -5.85
C ALA A 88 11.15 9.37 -5.22
N ARG A 89 12.13 9.95 -5.95
CA ARG A 89 13.47 10.24 -5.41
C ARG A 89 13.41 11.27 -4.27
N ASP A 90 12.61 12.32 -4.43
CA ASP A 90 12.40 13.31 -3.37
C ASP A 90 11.83 12.65 -2.11
N LEU A 91 10.80 11.81 -2.26
CA LEU A 91 10.24 11.06 -1.14
C LEU A 91 11.27 10.12 -0.48
N ALA A 92 12.06 9.39 -1.27
CA ALA A 92 13.09 8.48 -0.75
C ALA A 92 14.18 9.22 0.05
N ASN A 93 14.55 10.43 -0.38
CA ASN A 93 15.52 11.28 0.31
C ASN A 93 14.95 11.90 1.59
N ARG A 94 13.69 12.28 1.59
CA ARG A 94 13.00 12.93 2.71
C ARG A 94 12.56 11.93 3.78
N ASP A 95 11.94 10.82 3.35
CA ASP A 95 11.42 9.77 4.23
C ASP A 95 11.47 8.40 3.55
N LYS A 96 12.53 7.65 3.84
CA LYS A 96 12.74 6.31 3.27
C LYS A 96 11.65 5.29 3.63
N TYR A 97 10.99 5.43 4.79
CA TYR A 97 9.93 4.51 5.19
C TYR A 97 8.65 4.76 4.41
N GLN A 98 8.28 6.03 4.23
CA GLN A 98 7.15 6.41 3.38
C GLN A 98 7.39 5.99 1.94
N PHE A 99 8.61 6.15 1.44
CA PHE A 99 9.00 5.66 0.11
C PHE A 99 8.85 4.14 -0.01
N GLN A 100 9.36 3.36 0.95
CA GLN A 100 9.22 1.90 0.96
C GLN A 100 7.74 1.48 0.95
N TRP A 101 6.91 2.08 1.80
CA TRP A 101 5.48 1.79 1.86
C TRP A 101 4.77 2.14 0.55
N TRP A 102 5.06 3.32 0.00
CA TRP A 102 4.52 3.71 -1.30
C TRP A 102 4.95 2.73 -2.40
N ALA A 103 6.23 2.39 -2.50
CA ALA A 103 6.74 1.48 -3.51
C ALA A 103 6.11 0.08 -3.43
N VAL A 104 5.89 -0.43 -2.21
CA VAL A 104 5.21 -1.72 -1.97
C VAL A 104 3.78 -1.69 -2.50
N THR A 105 3.07 -0.56 -2.40
CA THR A 105 1.69 -0.45 -2.92
C THR A 105 1.62 -0.49 -4.44
N LEU A 106 2.68 -0.09 -5.17
CA LEU A 106 2.72 -0.13 -6.64
C LEU A 106 2.57 -1.55 -7.21
N VAL A 107 2.93 -2.56 -6.41
CA VAL A 107 2.84 -3.98 -6.79
C VAL A 107 1.71 -4.70 -6.07
N ASP A 108 0.76 -3.97 -5.48
CA ASP A 108 -0.33 -4.51 -4.65
C ASP A 108 0.14 -5.43 -3.52
N ALA A 109 1.34 -5.22 -3.01
CA ALA A 109 1.84 -5.92 -1.85
C ALA A 109 1.44 -5.20 -0.56
N GLN A 110 1.41 -5.95 0.54
CA GLN A 110 1.19 -5.39 1.86
C GLN A 110 2.53 -5.11 2.53
N PRO A 111 2.75 -3.92 3.12
CA PRO A 111 3.96 -3.65 3.89
C PRO A 111 4.16 -4.67 5.01
N PHE A 112 5.39 -5.17 5.11
CA PHE A 112 5.73 -6.13 6.13
C PHE A 112 5.95 -5.43 7.48
N GLN A 113 5.04 -5.64 8.42
CA GLN A 113 5.09 -5.02 9.76
C GLN A 113 5.88 -5.83 10.80
N GLY A 114 6.59 -6.86 10.38
CA GLY A 114 7.32 -7.78 11.25
C GLY A 114 8.55 -7.19 11.97
N LYS A 115 8.64 -5.88 12.13
CA LYS A 115 9.72 -5.21 12.87
C LYS A 115 9.56 -5.39 14.39
N LYS A 116 10.05 -6.50 14.92
CA LYS A 116 10.62 -6.47 16.26
C LYS A 116 11.85 -5.58 16.20
N LYS A 117 11.96 -4.56 17.08
CA LYS A 117 13.14 -3.74 17.22
C LYS A 117 14.39 -4.64 17.20
N GLY A 118 15.27 -4.47 16.19
CA GLY A 118 16.59 -5.06 16.17
C GLY A 118 16.97 -6.01 15.04
N ALA A 119 16.05 -6.53 14.23
CA ALA A 119 16.40 -7.39 13.10
C ALA A 119 15.81 -6.83 11.79
N ASP A 120 16.67 -6.41 10.87
CA ASP A 120 16.29 -6.18 9.50
C ASP A 120 16.06 -7.56 8.85
N THR A 121 14.80 -7.90 8.59
CA THR A 121 14.46 -9.18 7.99
C THR A 121 14.73 -9.22 6.49
N GLY A 122 15.08 -8.08 5.89
CA GLY A 122 15.25 -7.92 4.44
C GLY A 122 13.93 -7.97 3.65
N ILE A 123 12.78 -7.83 4.34
CA ILE A 123 11.45 -7.86 3.73
C ILE A 123 10.77 -6.51 3.95
N ASP A 124 10.42 -5.82 2.88
CA ASP A 124 9.67 -4.57 2.92
C ASP A 124 8.17 -4.80 2.68
N GLY A 125 7.81 -5.83 1.92
CA GLY A 125 6.43 -6.19 1.64
C GLY A 125 6.20 -7.67 1.38
N LEU A 126 4.95 -8.10 1.51
CA LEU A 126 4.46 -9.44 1.18
C LEU A 126 3.25 -9.34 0.26
N LYS A 127 3.18 -10.25 -0.72
CA LYS A 127 1.98 -10.47 -1.54
C LYS A 127 1.70 -11.96 -1.64
N PHE A 128 0.42 -12.31 -1.64
CA PHE A 128 -0.02 -13.68 -1.85
C PHE A 128 -0.89 -13.74 -3.10
N PHE A 129 -0.74 -14.79 -3.87
CA PHE A 129 -1.57 -15.05 -5.05
C PHE A 129 -1.94 -16.52 -5.14
N ARG A 130 -2.92 -16.84 -5.96
CA ARG A 130 -3.35 -18.20 -6.27
C ARG A 130 -3.37 -18.37 -7.78
N ASP A 131 -2.96 -19.55 -8.24
CA ASP A 131 -3.19 -19.95 -9.61
C ASP A 131 -4.70 -20.15 -9.85
N LEU A 132 -5.16 -19.87 -11.07
CA LEU A 132 -6.58 -19.99 -11.42
C LEU A 132 -7.12 -21.40 -11.23
N ASP A 133 -6.29 -22.42 -11.42
CA ASP A 133 -6.68 -23.83 -11.42
C ASP A 133 -6.21 -24.62 -10.19
N LYS A 134 -5.56 -23.97 -9.22
CA LYS A 134 -5.00 -24.62 -8.04
C LYS A 134 -5.45 -23.97 -6.75
N LYS A 135 -5.56 -24.78 -5.70
CA LYS A 135 -5.90 -24.27 -4.33
C LYS A 135 -4.69 -23.71 -3.58
N ASP A 136 -3.49 -23.92 -4.12
CA ASP A 136 -2.26 -23.53 -3.44
C ASP A 136 -2.10 -22.00 -3.40
N VAL A 137 -1.62 -21.52 -2.28
CA VAL A 137 -1.34 -20.09 -2.06
C VAL A 137 0.15 -19.89 -2.22
N HIS A 138 0.52 -19.05 -3.18
CA HIS A 138 1.89 -18.66 -3.46
C HIS A 138 2.26 -17.36 -2.75
N LYS A 139 3.53 -17.24 -2.35
CA LYS A 139 4.05 -16.10 -1.59
C LYS A 139 5.10 -15.35 -2.39
N ILE A 140 4.98 -14.04 -2.41
CA ILE A 140 5.98 -13.11 -2.96
C ILE A 140 6.58 -12.30 -1.82
N VAL A 141 7.90 -12.29 -1.71
CA VAL A 141 8.64 -11.36 -0.85
C VAL A 141 9.09 -10.14 -1.66
N VAL A 142 8.93 -8.95 -1.10
CA VAL A 142 9.28 -7.70 -1.78
C VAL A 142 10.37 -6.99 -0.99
N SER A 143 11.41 -6.52 -1.67
CA SER A 143 12.43 -5.61 -1.13
C SER A 143 12.49 -4.34 -1.95
N VAL A 144 12.67 -3.20 -1.27
CA VAL A 144 12.66 -1.85 -1.86
C VAL A 144 13.96 -1.14 -1.56
N LYS A 145 14.59 -0.54 -2.57
CA LYS A 145 15.79 0.28 -2.44
C LYS A 145 15.61 1.65 -3.08
N GLY A 146 15.85 2.70 -2.30
CA GLY A 146 15.81 4.09 -2.78
C GLY A 146 17.07 4.55 -3.52
N GLY A 147 18.05 3.67 -3.75
CA GLY A 147 19.32 3.96 -4.43
C GLY A 147 20.50 3.18 -3.85
N GLY A 148 21.68 3.36 -4.46
CA GLY A 148 22.92 2.72 -3.99
C GLY A 148 22.95 1.21 -4.20
N LEU A 149 22.46 0.73 -5.34
CA LEU A 149 22.27 -0.68 -5.65
C LEU A 149 23.58 -1.47 -5.75
N LYS A 150 23.58 -2.67 -5.18
CA LYS A 150 24.70 -3.62 -5.24
C LYS A 150 24.17 -4.99 -5.69
N ALA A 151 25.03 -5.76 -6.40
CA ALA A 151 24.69 -7.14 -6.78
C ALA A 151 24.32 -8.01 -5.57
N ASP A 152 24.90 -7.73 -4.41
CA ASP A 152 24.61 -8.44 -3.16
C ASP A 152 23.18 -8.19 -2.64
N ASP A 153 22.54 -7.08 -2.99
CA ASP A 153 21.13 -6.83 -2.60
C ASP A 153 20.19 -7.87 -3.20
N VAL A 154 20.43 -8.27 -4.46
CA VAL A 154 19.63 -9.30 -5.14
C VAL A 154 19.92 -10.69 -4.56
N ARG A 155 21.19 -10.98 -4.25
CA ARG A 155 21.59 -12.25 -3.60
C ARG A 155 20.97 -12.37 -2.20
N ALA A 156 21.01 -11.28 -1.42
CA ALA A 156 20.39 -11.21 -0.11
C ALA A 156 18.87 -11.44 -0.19
N LEU A 157 18.20 -10.84 -1.19
CA LEU A 157 16.77 -11.04 -1.40
C LEU A 157 16.45 -12.49 -1.81
N ASN A 158 17.28 -13.12 -2.64
CA ASN A 158 17.08 -14.53 -2.98
C ASN A 158 17.22 -15.42 -1.74
N HIS A 159 18.20 -15.16 -0.88
CA HIS A 159 18.32 -15.87 0.40
C HIS A 159 17.10 -15.67 1.31
N VAL A 160 16.55 -14.45 1.35
CA VAL A 160 15.29 -14.17 2.06
C VAL A 160 14.15 -14.99 1.46
N ARG A 161 14.03 -15.06 0.12
CA ARG A 161 13.02 -15.87 -0.57
C ARG A 161 13.06 -17.34 -0.14
N GLU A 162 14.26 -17.92 -0.11
CA GLU A 162 14.48 -19.31 0.29
C GLU A 162 14.13 -19.53 1.77
N ARG A 163 14.64 -18.68 2.66
CA ARG A 163 14.35 -18.72 4.10
C ARG A 163 12.85 -18.66 4.40
N GLU A 164 12.13 -17.83 3.67
CA GLU A 164 10.69 -17.60 3.86
C GLU A 164 9.80 -18.62 3.12
N GLY A 165 10.39 -19.53 2.33
CA GLY A 165 9.65 -20.43 1.49
C GLY A 165 8.77 -19.70 0.46
N ALA A 166 9.25 -18.57 -0.06
CA ALA A 166 8.50 -17.78 -1.02
C ALA A 166 8.79 -18.25 -2.45
N ASP A 167 7.77 -18.23 -3.30
CA ASP A 167 7.89 -18.65 -4.70
C ASP A 167 8.62 -17.60 -5.53
N ILE A 168 8.37 -16.31 -5.25
CA ILE A 168 8.91 -15.20 -6.01
C ILE A 168 9.57 -14.19 -5.05
N ALA A 169 10.70 -13.63 -5.50
CA ALA A 169 11.34 -12.47 -4.92
C ALA A 169 11.21 -11.28 -5.88
N LEU A 170 10.66 -10.17 -5.40
CA LEU A 170 10.47 -8.95 -6.18
C LEU A 170 11.34 -7.83 -5.61
N PHE A 171 12.22 -7.29 -6.47
CA PHE A 171 13.11 -6.19 -6.12
C PHE A 171 12.63 -4.90 -6.79
N ILE A 172 12.36 -3.86 -6.01
CA ILE A 172 11.93 -2.54 -6.50
C ILE A 172 13.04 -1.53 -6.20
N SER A 173 13.42 -0.75 -7.20
CA SER A 173 14.44 0.28 -7.05
C SER A 173 14.15 1.54 -7.85
N LEU A 174 14.72 2.68 -7.41
CA LEU A 174 14.69 3.95 -8.14
C LEU A 174 15.76 4.03 -9.24
N ASP A 175 16.79 3.22 -9.13
CA ASP A 175 17.90 3.19 -10.08
C ASP A 175 17.81 1.94 -10.96
N ASP A 176 18.39 2.02 -12.17
CA ASP A 176 18.48 0.87 -13.07
C ASP A 176 19.37 -0.23 -12.48
N CYS A 177 19.03 -1.46 -12.79
CA CYS A 177 19.81 -2.62 -12.38
C CYS A 177 21.25 -2.54 -12.92
N THR A 178 22.21 -2.78 -12.05
CA THR A 178 23.63 -2.87 -12.47
C THR A 178 23.88 -4.16 -13.27
N LYS A 179 24.91 -4.17 -14.12
CA LYS A 179 25.28 -5.37 -14.90
C LYS A 179 25.50 -6.63 -14.03
N GLY A 180 25.92 -6.44 -12.78
CA GLY A 180 26.15 -7.54 -11.83
C GLY A 180 24.85 -8.09 -11.19
N MET A 181 23.72 -7.38 -11.30
CA MET A 181 22.41 -7.83 -10.81
C MET A 181 21.64 -8.64 -11.85
N ILE A 182 22.01 -8.54 -13.14
CA ILE A 182 21.32 -9.18 -14.28
C ILE A 182 21.94 -10.57 -14.58
N LYS A 183 23.09 -10.88 -14.00
CA LYS A 183 23.75 -12.20 -14.11
C LYS A 183 23.31 -13.12 -12.99
#